data_7d8173ac75ef18d36f3f074df285c2ba
#
_entry.id   7d8173ac75ef18d36f3f074df285c2ba
#
_cell.length_a   1.000
_cell.length_b   1.000
_cell.length_c   1.000
_cell.angle_alpha   90.00
_cell.angle_beta   90.00
_cell.angle_gamma   90.00
#
_symmetry.space_group_name_H-M   'P 1'
#
loop_
_entity.id
_entity.type
_entity.pdbx_description
1 polymer ?
#
loop_
_entity_poly.entity_id
_entity_poly.type
_entity_poly.pdbx_seq_one_letter_code
_entity_poly.pdbx_strand_id
1 'polypeptide(L)'
;MIRVGTKKNLLKRRNMLGEKVGTFTGTTTDKVLPAQGGFPAFETSAQTTGKLAGVDVQSMATYSAQMQPDGSLYGECPNSGVVMTSDGAATFRATGCGQMTADGGAKFRGAVYFQTSAPSLMAVNGKCMVYEWDVDGQGNATWNIWEWA
;
A
#
# COMPACT_ATOMS: atom_id res chain seq x y z
N MET A 1 -30.57 -24.86 -10.75
CA MET A 1 -29.73 -24.50 -11.92
C MET A 1 -29.14 -23.08 -11.81
N ILE A 2 -29.88 -22.11 -11.30
CA ILE A 2 -29.39 -20.70 -11.19
C ILE A 2 -28.25 -20.55 -10.19
N ARG A 3 -28.13 -21.45 -9.21
CA ARG A 3 -27.09 -21.40 -8.16
C ARG A 3 -25.68 -21.78 -8.64
N VAL A 4 -25.53 -22.55 -9.73
CA VAL A 4 -24.23 -22.98 -10.24
C VAL A 4 -23.51 -21.86 -11.00
N GLY A 5 -24.28 -21.01 -11.71
CA GLY A 5 -23.73 -19.82 -12.39
C GLY A 5 -23.21 -18.77 -11.43
N THR A 6 -23.86 -18.60 -10.28
CA THR A 6 -23.48 -17.63 -9.26
C THR A 6 -22.17 -18.02 -8.55
N LYS A 7 -21.95 -19.31 -8.31
CA LYS A 7 -20.70 -19.81 -7.73
C LYS A 7 -19.51 -19.66 -8.67
N LYS A 8 -19.69 -19.91 -9.97
CA LYS A 8 -18.65 -19.71 -10.99
C LYS A 8 -18.27 -18.23 -11.13
N ASN A 9 -19.25 -17.33 -11.05
CA ASN A 9 -19.00 -15.89 -11.12
C ASN A 9 -18.30 -15.36 -9.87
N LEU A 10 -18.61 -15.88 -8.70
CA LEU A 10 -17.91 -15.54 -7.44
C LEU A 10 -16.47 -16.04 -7.45
N LEU A 11 -16.19 -17.22 -7.99
CA LEU A 11 -14.84 -17.75 -8.14
C LEU A 11 -14.01 -16.93 -9.15
N LYS A 12 -14.61 -16.50 -10.27
CA LYS A 12 -13.96 -15.61 -11.23
C LYS A 12 -13.64 -14.23 -10.63
N ARG A 13 -14.51 -13.68 -9.79
CA ARG A 13 -14.26 -12.40 -9.10
C ARG A 13 -13.16 -12.51 -8.05
N ARG A 14 -13.05 -13.64 -7.35
CA ARG A 14 -11.95 -13.91 -6.41
C ARG A 14 -10.61 -14.07 -7.12
N ASN A 15 -10.60 -14.47 -8.39
CA ASN A 15 -9.39 -14.61 -9.20
C ASN A 15 -8.92 -13.31 -9.84
N MET A 16 -9.64 -12.18 -9.68
CA MET A 16 -9.20 -10.85 -10.13
C MET A 16 -8.02 -10.34 -9.28
N LEU A 17 -8.00 -10.64 -8.00
CA LEU A 17 -6.81 -10.51 -7.19
C LEU A 17 -5.99 -11.78 -7.36
N GLY A 18 -4.80 -11.62 -7.92
CA GLY A 18 -3.83 -12.69 -8.00
C GLY A 18 -3.29 -13.06 -6.63
N GLU A 19 -2.13 -13.69 -6.60
CA GLU A 19 -1.48 -14.09 -5.37
C GLU A 19 -1.06 -12.87 -4.55
N LYS A 20 -1.00 -13.05 -3.23
CA LYS A 20 -0.39 -12.08 -2.33
C LYS A 20 1.12 -12.05 -2.58
N VAL A 21 1.60 -10.93 -3.10
CA VAL A 21 3.00 -10.79 -3.52
C VAL A 21 3.86 -10.07 -2.49
N GLY A 22 3.24 -9.42 -1.50
CA GLY A 22 4.00 -8.70 -0.47
C GLY A 22 3.29 -8.66 0.86
N THR A 23 4.10 -8.76 1.93
CA THR A 23 3.66 -8.56 3.31
C THR A 23 4.76 -7.85 4.06
N PHE A 24 4.45 -6.68 4.63
CA PHE A 24 5.38 -5.86 5.38
C PHE A 24 4.76 -5.47 6.71
N THR A 25 5.58 -5.35 7.74
CA THR A 25 5.19 -4.78 9.03
C THR A 25 6.24 -3.80 9.50
N GLY A 26 5.85 -2.80 10.25
CA GLY A 26 6.78 -1.82 10.78
C GLY A 26 6.11 -0.69 11.50
N THR A 27 6.72 0.49 11.45
CA THR A 27 6.30 1.67 12.20
C THR A 27 6.25 2.91 11.32
N THR A 28 5.46 3.87 11.76
CA THR A 28 5.28 5.16 11.08
C THR A 28 5.50 6.31 12.05
N THR A 29 5.87 7.46 11.50
CA THR A 29 5.88 8.75 12.18
C THR A 29 5.18 9.78 11.33
N ASP A 30 4.39 10.66 11.95
CA ASP A 30 3.57 11.62 11.25
C ASP A 30 4.06 13.04 11.47
N LYS A 31 3.85 13.88 10.46
CA LYS A 31 4.09 15.31 10.51
C LYS A 31 2.84 16.01 9.97
N VAL A 32 2.36 17.03 10.69
CA VAL A 32 1.25 17.85 10.23
C VAL A 32 1.77 18.85 9.21
N LEU A 33 1.11 18.89 8.06
CA LEU A 33 1.40 19.85 6.99
C LEU A 33 0.40 21.02 7.04
N PRO A 34 0.69 22.13 6.33
CA PRO A 34 -0.29 23.19 6.20
C PRO A 34 -1.62 22.68 5.66
N ALA A 35 -2.71 23.10 6.28
CA ALA A 35 -4.05 22.72 5.85
C ALA A 35 -4.33 23.23 4.45
N GLN A 36 -5.07 22.47 3.67
CA GLN A 36 -5.52 22.85 2.32
C GLN A 36 -7.04 22.93 2.29
N GLY A 37 -7.54 24.10 1.85
CA GLY A 37 -8.99 24.32 1.81
C GLY A 37 -9.68 24.21 3.17
N GLY A 38 -8.94 24.41 4.28
CA GLY A 38 -9.45 24.25 5.63
C GLY A 38 -9.41 22.82 6.15
N PHE A 39 -8.88 21.87 5.38
CA PHE A 39 -8.80 20.46 5.77
C PHE A 39 -7.37 20.04 6.10
N PRO A 40 -7.17 19.23 7.15
CA PRO A 40 -5.84 18.78 7.55
C PRO A 40 -5.11 18.00 6.47
N ALA A 41 -3.80 18.15 6.46
CA ALA A 41 -2.89 17.38 5.62
C ALA A 41 -1.74 16.86 6.46
N PHE A 42 -1.26 15.66 6.14
CA PHE A 42 -0.22 14.97 6.89
C PHE A 42 0.84 14.40 5.97
N GLU A 43 2.06 14.34 6.46
CA GLU A 43 3.15 13.59 5.86
C GLU A 43 3.51 12.45 6.81
N THR A 44 3.63 11.24 6.28
CA THR A 44 3.96 10.06 7.07
C THR A 44 5.21 9.41 6.50
N SER A 45 6.17 9.13 7.38
CA SER A 45 7.35 8.32 7.07
C SER A 45 7.16 6.93 7.66
N ALA A 46 7.36 5.91 6.83
CA ALA A 46 7.19 4.52 7.21
C ALA A 46 8.50 3.76 7.06
N GLN A 47 8.79 2.88 8.01
CA GLN A 47 9.88 1.93 7.96
C GLN A 47 9.31 0.55 8.21
N THR A 48 9.43 -0.33 7.23
CA THR A 48 8.84 -1.67 7.30
C THR A 48 9.83 -2.73 6.83
N THR A 49 9.59 -3.94 7.26
CA THR A 49 10.33 -5.13 6.81
C THR A 49 9.33 -6.22 6.44
N GLY A 50 9.73 -7.11 5.56
CA GLY A 50 8.87 -8.21 5.18
C GLY A 50 9.37 -8.94 3.96
N LYS A 51 8.43 -9.39 3.14
CA LYS A 51 8.71 -10.12 1.89
C LYS A 51 8.01 -9.47 0.72
N LEU A 52 8.72 -9.39 -0.40
CA LEU A 52 8.17 -8.97 -1.69
C LEU A 52 8.64 -9.97 -2.75
N ALA A 53 7.70 -10.55 -3.48
CA ALA A 53 7.98 -11.59 -4.49
C ALA A 53 8.82 -12.75 -3.93
N GLY A 54 8.57 -13.14 -2.67
CA GLY A 54 9.27 -14.21 -2.00
C GLY A 54 10.65 -13.85 -1.45
N VAL A 55 11.07 -12.58 -1.55
CA VAL A 55 12.41 -12.11 -1.16
C VAL A 55 12.30 -11.28 0.11
N ASP A 56 13.22 -11.47 1.05
CA ASP A 56 13.32 -10.65 2.26
C ASP A 56 13.76 -9.23 1.90
N VAL A 57 13.01 -8.24 2.40
CA VAL A 57 13.20 -6.84 2.04
C VAL A 57 13.01 -5.92 3.23
N GLN A 58 13.59 -4.73 3.11
CA GLN A 58 13.33 -3.59 3.99
C GLN A 58 12.76 -2.45 3.14
N SER A 59 11.82 -1.70 3.68
CA SER A 59 11.21 -0.60 2.96
C SER A 59 11.23 0.68 3.79
N MET A 60 11.45 1.78 3.10
CA MET A 60 11.27 3.12 3.62
C MET A 60 10.42 3.90 2.62
N ALA A 61 9.46 4.64 3.13
CA ALA A 61 8.60 5.45 2.27
C ALA A 61 8.13 6.69 3.00
N THR A 62 7.89 7.74 2.23
CA THR A 62 7.22 8.94 2.70
C THR A 62 6.02 9.19 1.82
N TYR A 63 4.86 9.34 2.43
CA TYR A 63 3.62 9.66 1.71
C TYR A 63 2.89 10.80 2.39
N SER A 64 2.05 11.48 1.63
CA SER A 64 1.16 12.51 2.16
C SER A 64 -0.29 12.01 2.15
N ALA A 65 -1.07 12.49 3.08
CA ALA A 65 -2.50 12.24 3.14
C ALA A 65 -3.24 13.57 3.32
N GLN A 66 -4.24 13.78 2.49
CA GLN A 66 -5.08 14.97 2.48
C GLN A 66 -6.50 14.58 2.88
N MET A 67 -7.03 15.22 3.92
CA MET A 67 -8.44 15.03 4.27
C MET A 67 -9.33 15.69 3.21
N GLN A 68 -10.35 14.95 2.78
CA GLN A 68 -11.35 15.38 1.83
C GLN A 68 -12.56 15.98 2.57
N PRO A 69 -13.44 16.73 1.86
CA PRO A 69 -14.60 17.34 2.50
C PRO A 69 -15.55 16.36 3.19
N ASP A 70 -15.59 15.10 2.77
CA ASP A 70 -16.40 14.06 3.40
C ASP A 70 -15.74 13.39 4.61
N GLY A 71 -14.53 13.83 4.98
CA GLY A 71 -13.75 13.26 6.08
C GLY A 71 -12.87 12.07 5.69
N SER A 72 -12.97 11.59 4.46
CA SER A 72 -12.05 10.56 3.95
C SER A 72 -10.66 11.15 3.71
N LEU A 73 -9.68 10.27 3.46
CA LEU A 73 -8.30 10.64 3.15
C LEU A 73 -7.95 10.23 1.73
N TYR A 74 -7.18 11.06 1.05
CA TYR A 74 -6.48 10.70 -0.17
C TYR A 74 -4.99 10.69 0.10
N GLY A 75 -4.34 9.56 -0.18
CA GLY A 75 -2.92 9.36 0.07
C GLY A 75 -2.13 9.21 -1.21
N GLU A 76 -0.91 9.74 -1.20
CA GLU A 76 -0.01 9.67 -2.35
C GLU A 76 1.43 9.51 -1.90
N CYS A 77 2.10 8.50 -2.47
CA CYS A 77 3.53 8.29 -2.39
C CYS A 77 4.11 8.51 -3.79
N PRO A 78 4.61 9.74 -4.10
CA PRO A 78 4.97 10.10 -5.47
C PRO A 78 6.40 9.64 -5.79
N ASN A 79 6.58 8.33 -5.96
CA ASN A 79 7.88 7.70 -6.19
C ASN A 79 8.90 7.97 -5.05
N SER A 80 8.39 8.14 -3.83
CA SER A 80 9.18 8.36 -2.61
C SER A 80 9.19 7.13 -1.70
N GLY A 81 8.99 5.95 -2.28
CA GLY A 81 9.14 4.68 -1.61
C GLY A 81 10.31 3.90 -2.18
N VAL A 82 11.01 3.19 -1.32
CA VAL A 82 12.10 2.31 -1.68
C VAL A 82 11.97 0.98 -0.96
N VAL A 83 12.27 -0.09 -1.68
CA VAL A 83 12.37 -1.45 -1.12
C VAL A 83 13.79 -1.95 -1.40
N MET A 84 14.49 -2.34 -0.36
CA MET A 84 15.88 -2.75 -0.43
C MET A 84 16.01 -4.24 -0.17
N THR A 85 16.86 -4.90 -0.94
CA THR A 85 17.24 -6.28 -0.75
C THR A 85 18.74 -6.45 -1.04
N SER A 86 19.27 -7.68 -0.92
CA SER A 86 20.70 -7.93 -1.00
C SER A 86 21.31 -7.61 -2.35
N ASP A 87 20.56 -7.71 -3.46
CA ASP A 87 21.06 -7.51 -4.82
C ASP A 87 20.59 -6.20 -5.47
N GLY A 88 19.96 -5.31 -4.71
CA GLY A 88 19.57 -3.99 -5.22
C GLY A 88 18.34 -3.42 -4.52
N ALA A 89 17.66 -2.53 -5.23
CA ALA A 89 16.50 -1.83 -4.69
C ALA A 89 15.41 -1.67 -5.75
N ALA A 90 14.17 -1.57 -5.27
CA ALA A 90 13.04 -1.11 -6.06
C ALA A 90 12.58 0.25 -5.55
N THR A 91 12.09 1.08 -6.45
CA THR A 91 11.33 2.27 -6.09
C THR A 91 9.86 2.03 -6.33
N PHE A 92 9.00 2.79 -5.66
CA PHE A 92 7.58 2.66 -5.91
C PHE A 92 6.84 3.98 -5.74
N ARG A 93 5.73 4.04 -6.43
CA ARG A 93 4.69 5.05 -6.28
C ARG A 93 3.38 4.37 -5.92
N ALA A 94 2.60 5.02 -5.09
CA ALA A 94 1.32 4.48 -4.66
C ALA A 94 0.31 5.62 -4.50
N THR A 95 -0.94 5.31 -4.74
CA THR A 95 -2.07 6.17 -4.43
C THR A 95 -3.12 5.35 -3.71
N GLY A 96 -3.92 6.01 -2.88
CA GLY A 96 -4.99 5.31 -2.17
C GLY A 96 -6.00 6.24 -1.55
N CYS A 97 -7.16 5.70 -1.30
CA CYS A 97 -8.20 6.33 -0.50
C CYS A 97 -8.22 5.67 0.88
N GLY A 98 -8.51 6.45 1.89
CA GLY A 98 -8.48 5.94 3.24
C GLY A 98 -9.44 6.63 4.17
N GLN A 99 -9.41 6.18 5.40
CA GLN A 99 -10.22 6.72 6.48
C GLN A 99 -9.43 6.66 7.78
N MET A 100 -9.65 7.62 8.65
CA MET A 100 -9.17 7.53 10.01
C MET A 100 -9.98 6.50 10.78
N THR A 101 -9.28 5.75 11.65
CA THR A 101 -9.92 4.75 12.50
C THR A 101 -10.22 5.31 13.89
N ALA A 102 -11.10 4.64 14.64
CA ALA A 102 -11.54 5.10 15.94
C ALA A 102 -10.42 5.19 16.98
N ASP A 103 -9.34 4.42 16.82
CA ASP A 103 -8.17 4.41 17.70
C ASP A 103 -7.12 5.48 17.36
N GLY A 104 -7.38 6.35 16.37
CA GLY A 104 -6.45 7.37 15.92
C GLY A 104 -5.49 6.90 14.84
N GLY A 105 -5.68 5.72 14.30
CA GLY A 105 -4.95 5.21 13.15
C GLY A 105 -5.59 5.60 11.83
N ALA A 106 -5.18 4.93 10.76
CA ALA A 106 -5.72 5.13 9.42
C ALA A 106 -5.63 3.83 8.63
N LYS A 107 -6.51 3.67 7.66
CA LYS A 107 -6.42 2.58 6.70
C LYS A 107 -6.63 3.09 5.28
N PHE A 108 -5.81 2.57 4.39
CA PHE A 108 -5.81 2.93 2.97
C PHE A 108 -5.98 1.69 2.11
N ARG A 109 -6.66 1.88 0.99
CA ARG A 109 -6.82 0.89 -0.08
C ARG A 109 -6.47 1.58 -1.38
N GLY A 110 -5.59 0.98 -2.17
CA GLY A 110 -5.15 1.62 -3.40
C GLY A 110 -4.27 0.73 -4.26
N ALA A 111 -3.54 1.39 -5.16
CA ALA A 111 -2.64 0.74 -6.10
C ALA A 111 -1.20 1.16 -5.85
N VAL A 112 -0.27 0.24 -6.12
CA VAL A 112 1.17 0.47 -6.02
C VAL A 112 1.87 -0.06 -7.26
N TYR A 113 2.87 0.67 -7.72
CA TYR A 113 3.67 0.34 -8.89
C TYR A 113 5.14 0.36 -8.51
N PHE A 114 5.81 -0.77 -8.74
CA PHE A 114 7.23 -0.93 -8.47
C PHE A 114 8.06 -0.83 -9.74
N GLN A 115 9.29 -0.35 -9.59
CA GLN A 115 10.29 -0.39 -10.64
C GLN A 115 11.64 -0.76 -10.05
N THR A 116 12.31 -1.71 -10.69
CA THR A 116 13.58 -2.23 -10.19
C THR A 116 14.47 -2.77 -11.30
N SER A 117 15.78 -2.72 -11.06
CA SER A 117 16.77 -3.48 -11.80
C SER A 117 17.41 -4.61 -10.97
N ALA A 118 16.98 -4.78 -9.70
CA ALA A 118 17.46 -5.87 -8.87
C ALA A 118 16.98 -7.22 -9.42
N PRO A 119 17.88 -8.16 -9.73
CA PRO A 119 17.49 -9.42 -10.36
C PRO A 119 16.44 -10.21 -9.58
N SER A 120 16.53 -10.23 -8.24
CA SER A 120 15.58 -10.95 -7.39
C SER A 120 14.18 -10.36 -7.37
N LEU A 121 14.01 -9.08 -7.75
CA LEU A 121 12.75 -8.37 -7.70
C LEU A 121 12.16 -8.08 -9.09
N MET A 122 12.77 -8.56 -10.17
CA MET A 122 12.34 -8.23 -11.54
C MET A 122 10.88 -8.58 -11.84
N ALA A 123 10.32 -9.56 -11.11
CA ALA A 123 8.93 -9.98 -11.31
C ALA A 123 7.90 -8.89 -10.93
N VAL A 124 8.27 -7.87 -10.17
CA VAL A 124 7.34 -6.79 -9.80
C VAL A 124 7.18 -5.72 -10.88
N ASN A 125 8.09 -5.68 -11.86
CA ASN A 125 8.03 -4.68 -12.93
C ASN A 125 6.83 -4.87 -13.84
N GLY A 126 6.22 -3.76 -14.26
CA GLY A 126 5.15 -3.75 -15.25
C GLY A 126 3.82 -4.30 -14.74
N LYS A 127 3.64 -4.42 -13.45
CA LYS A 127 2.43 -4.98 -12.85
C LYS A 127 1.63 -3.92 -12.11
N CYS A 128 0.32 -4.00 -12.20
CA CYS A 128 -0.59 -3.24 -11.36
C CYS A 128 -0.86 -4.07 -10.11
N MET A 129 -0.53 -3.53 -8.95
CA MET A 129 -0.76 -4.20 -7.68
C MET A 129 -1.71 -3.37 -6.84
N VAL A 130 -2.55 -4.05 -6.07
CA VAL A 130 -3.45 -3.41 -5.12
C VAL A 130 -3.00 -3.73 -3.71
N TYR A 131 -3.25 -2.83 -2.77
CA TYR A 131 -2.75 -3.00 -1.43
C TYR A 131 -3.77 -2.64 -0.36
N GLU A 132 -3.52 -3.16 0.82
CA GLU A 132 -4.08 -2.71 2.08
C GLU A 132 -2.94 -2.18 2.96
N TRP A 133 -3.08 -0.95 3.39
CA TRP A 133 -2.15 -0.30 4.31
C TRP A 133 -2.93 0.13 5.54
N ASP A 134 -2.64 -0.49 6.67
CA ASP A 134 -3.32 -0.26 7.93
C ASP A 134 -2.30 0.22 8.97
N VAL A 135 -2.60 1.35 9.60
CA VAL A 135 -1.79 1.94 10.65
C VAL A 135 -2.66 2.06 11.89
N ASP A 136 -2.21 1.50 13.02
CA ASP A 136 -2.95 1.64 14.28
C ASP A 136 -2.67 2.98 14.97
N GLY A 137 -3.35 3.24 16.09
CA GLY A 137 -3.21 4.50 16.82
C GLY A 137 -1.84 4.71 17.47
N GLN A 138 -0.99 3.69 17.50
CA GLN A 138 0.37 3.74 18.03
C GLN A 138 1.44 3.84 16.94
N GLY A 139 1.02 3.91 15.67
CA GLY A 139 1.93 4.01 14.53
C GLY A 139 2.45 2.68 14.02
N ASN A 140 1.92 1.55 14.48
CA ASN A 140 2.26 0.25 13.93
C ASN A 140 1.54 0.03 12.61
N ALA A 141 2.26 -0.46 11.60
CA ALA A 141 1.75 -0.57 10.24
C ALA A 141 1.86 -1.98 9.70
N THR A 142 0.88 -2.34 8.89
CA THR A 142 0.85 -3.58 8.12
C THR A 142 0.53 -3.25 6.67
N TRP A 143 1.34 -3.76 5.75
CA TRP A 143 1.16 -3.55 4.32
C TRP A 143 1.05 -4.90 3.63
N ASN A 144 -0.09 -5.16 3.00
CA ASN A 144 -0.36 -6.37 2.25
C ASN A 144 -0.63 -6.01 0.80
N ILE A 145 -0.01 -6.73 -0.12
CA ILE A 145 -0.01 -6.39 -1.54
C ILE A 145 -0.39 -7.62 -2.36
N TRP A 146 -1.31 -7.43 -3.31
CA TRP A 146 -1.75 -8.47 -4.26
C TRP A 146 -1.55 -7.96 -5.68
N GLU A 147 -1.21 -8.88 -6.58
CA GLU A 147 -1.23 -8.58 -8.00
C GLU A 147 -2.69 -8.49 -8.48
N TRP A 148 -2.99 -7.49 -9.28
CA TRP A 148 -4.22 -7.45 -10.05
C TRP A 148 -3.97 -8.16 -11.36
N ALA A 149 -4.36 -9.43 -11.42
CA ALA A 149 -4.15 -10.29 -12.57
C ALA A 149 -5.26 -10.19 -13.62
#